data_70ace318b8741c2679e94cb084cf7974
#
_entry.id   70ace318b8741c2679e94cb084cf7974
#
_cell.length_a   1.000
_cell.length_b   1.000
_cell.length_c   1.000
_cell.angle_alpha   90.00
_cell.angle_beta   90.00
_cell.angle_gamma   90.00
#
_symmetry.space_group_name_H-M   'P 1'
#
loop_
_entity.id
_entity.type
_entity.pdbx_description
1 polymer ?
#
loop_
_entity_poly.entity_id
_entity_poly.type
_entity_poly.pdbx_seq_one_letter_code
_entity_poly.pdbx_strand_id
1 'polypeptide(L)'
;MSPSYWLAGETPASRPALHGAIRADVAIVGGGFTGLWTAIRLAESEPALRIVVLEQAFVGFGASGRNGGFCEASLVHGRANGERHFPSEVDRLERLGRDNLRELIAFIHDHGIECDLEETGVLTVADEAHQVAEFHEWVTEANARGDRLVFLDRAAIQAEVHSPIWQAGVMAGPDDAVLLDPVKLCRGLARVATDLGVEIHEGTRTVSLERIPRGVRVRTVDSSAERDESFGIGRRLGLPFEPSALGQALIGSADDRPASGTVQAGHVVVATSAYSGWYPRLAGLFVPVYDYVLVSDPLTAAQHEAVGWAGRQAMSDANNQFHYFRLTADDRILWGGYDAVYHSGNGIGPRYDHRPETFERLEAQFLRAFPQLAGLGFPYRWGGAIDTTSSFMVTFGQTMGGRVTHALGYTGLGVGASRWAAGVVRDFILRPDSELLGLEFVRSSPFPFPPEPLRSVAVNLVRRELDRADRNEGRRGLLLRALDAVGIGFDS
;
A
#
# COMPACT_ATOMS: atom_id res chain seq x y z
N MET A 1 4.69 -17.95 6.54
CA MET A 1 3.93 -16.95 5.77
C MET A 1 3.15 -17.65 4.69
N SER A 2 1.86 -17.39 4.57
CA SER A 2 1.19 -17.66 3.31
C SER A 2 1.71 -16.60 2.33
N PRO A 3 2.39 -16.97 1.23
CA PRO A 3 2.78 -15.98 0.25
C PRO A 3 1.52 -15.36 -0.35
N SER A 4 1.57 -14.07 -0.74
CA SER A 4 0.52 -13.50 -1.55
C SER A 4 0.40 -14.28 -2.87
N TYR A 5 -0.76 -14.22 -3.51
CA TYR A 5 -0.95 -14.79 -4.84
C TYR A 5 0.16 -14.33 -5.83
N TRP A 6 0.53 -13.07 -5.76
CA TRP A 6 1.56 -12.45 -6.61
C TRP A 6 2.96 -13.09 -6.46
N LEU A 7 3.23 -13.71 -5.31
CA LEU A 7 4.50 -14.39 -5.02
C LEU A 7 4.42 -15.91 -5.27
N ALA A 8 3.21 -16.43 -5.53
CA ALA A 8 3.02 -17.86 -5.71
C ALA A 8 3.61 -18.32 -7.05
N GLY A 9 4.44 -19.35 -7.01
CA GLY A 9 5.07 -19.91 -8.22
C GLY A 9 6.33 -19.20 -8.71
N GLU A 10 6.66 -18.06 -8.12
CA GLU A 10 7.79 -17.22 -8.52
C GLU A 10 9.02 -17.45 -7.63
N THR A 11 10.17 -17.66 -8.23
CA THR A 11 11.44 -17.65 -7.50
C THR A 11 12.05 -16.25 -7.66
N PRO A 12 12.19 -15.44 -6.59
CA PRO A 12 12.85 -14.16 -6.72
C PRO A 12 14.29 -14.33 -7.20
N ALA A 13 14.74 -13.40 -8.02
CA ALA A 13 16.17 -13.26 -8.27
C ALA A 13 16.83 -12.92 -6.91
N SER A 14 17.73 -13.77 -6.47
CA SER A 14 18.44 -13.57 -5.19
C SER A 14 19.60 -12.60 -5.43
N ARG A 15 19.54 -11.42 -4.80
CA ARG A 15 20.68 -10.51 -4.71
C ARG A 15 21.45 -10.80 -3.42
N PRO A 16 22.78 -10.65 -3.42
CA PRO A 16 23.58 -10.97 -2.25
C PRO A 16 23.31 -10.02 -1.08
N ALA A 17 23.37 -10.55 0.13
CA ALA A 17 23.38 -9.74 1.33
C ALA A 17 24.63 -8.85 1.41
N LEU A 18 24.52 -7.72 2.08
CA LEU A 18 25.65 -6.84 2.31
C LEU A 18 26.59 -7.42 3.37
N HIS A 19 27.83 -7.62 3.00
CA HIS A 19 28.92 -7.98 3.91
C HIS A 19 30.03 -6.92 3.88
N GLY A 20 30.65 -6.69 5.05
CA GLY A 20 31.72 -5.73 5.20
C GLY A 20 31.26 -4.27 5.21
N ALA A 21 32.17 -3.36 4.86
CA ALA A 21 31.92 -1.93 4.94
C ALA A 21 31.99 -1.28 3.55
N ILE A 22 30.94 -0.53 3.19
CA ILE A 22 30.89 0.25 1.94
C ILE A 22 30.57 1.73 2.21
N ARG A 23 30.78 2.54 1.19
CA ARG A 23 30.37 3.94 1.20
C ARG A 23 29.33 4.18 0.10
N ALA A 24 28.39 5.05 0.36
CA ALA A 24 27.39 5.51 -0.59
C ALA A 24 27.13 7.01 -0.41
N ASP A 25 26.64 7.68 -1.42
CA ASP A 25 26.10 9.03 -1.29
C ASP A 25 24.73 8.97 -0.64
N VAL A 26 23.88 8.02 -1.08
CA VAL A 26 22.57 7.77 -0.52
C VAL A 26 22.39 6.28 -0.22
N ALA A 27 21.98 5.94 1.01
CA ALA A 27 21.52 4.61 1.38
C ALA A 27 20.00 4.63 1.58
N ILE A 28 19.30 3.72 0.91
CA ILE A 28 17.85 3.59 0.98
C ILE A 28 17.51 2.31 1.74
N VAL A 29 16.76 2.42 2.84
CA VAL A 29 16.32 1.29 3.65
C VAL A 29 14.89 0.92 3.25
N GLY A 30 14.74 -0.26 2.64
CA GLY A 30 13.51 -0.80 2.11
C GLY A 30 13.50 -0.89 0.58
N GLY A 31 13.26 -2.11 0.06
CA GLY A 31 13.18 -2.44 -1.37
C GLY A 31 11.74 -2.57 -1.88
N GLY A 32 10.81 -1.82 -1.30
CA GLY A 32 9.44 -1.66 -1.79
C GLY A 32 9.31 -0.50 -2.81
N PHE A 33 8.09 -0.18 -3.21
CA PHE A 33 7.82 0.89 -4.19
C PHE A 33 8.52 2.20 -3.83
N THR A 34 8.36 2.71 -2.61
CA THR A 34 8.98 3.99 -2.20
C THR A 34 10.49 3.98 -2.37
N GLY A 35 11.15 2.91 -1.91
CA GLY A 35 12.61 2.80 -2.01
C GLY A 35 13.10 2.69 -3.44
N LEU A 36 12.45 1.87 -4.26
CA LEU A 36 12.82 1.67 -5.66
C LEU A 36 12.58 2.92 -6.51
N TRP A 37 11.41 3.56 -6.38
CA TRP A 37 11.14 4.83 -7.05
C TRP A 37 12.10 5.93 -6.62
N THR A 38 12.45 5.99 -5.32
CA THR A 38 13.43 6.96 -4.81
C THR A 38 14.80 6.72 -5.42
N ALA A 39 15.24 5.47 -5.50
CA ALA A 39 16.51 5.10 -6.12
C ALA A 39 16.57 5.52 -7.60
N ILE A 40 15.51 5.23 -8.36
CA ILE A 40 15.39 5.61 -9.78
C ILE A 40 15.41 7.13 -9.91
N ARG A 41 14.56 7.86 -9.19
CA ARG A 41 14.48 9.34 -9.26
C ARG A 41 15.79 10.04 -8.92
N LEU A 42 16.53 9.50 -7.95
CA LEU A 42 17.87 10.01 -7.59
C LEU A 42 18.88 9.73 -8.69
N ALA A 43 18.94 8.50 -9.21
CA ALA A 43 19.86 8.10 -10.26
C ALA A 43 19.62 8.85 -11.58
N GLU A 44 18.34 9.04 -11.97
CA GLU A 44 17.99 9.87 -13.14
C GLU A 44 18.37 11.33 -12.98
N SER A 45 18.22 11.89 -11.75
CA SER A 45 18.49 13.30 -11.49
C SER A 45 19.98 13.60 -11.36
N GLU A 46 20.77 12.68 -10.82
CA GLU A 46 22.20 12.81 -10.60
C GLU A 46 22.89 11.46 -10.79
N PRO A 47 23.25 11.10 -12.02
CA PRO A 47 23.84 9.79 -12.36
C PRO A 47 25.18 9.49 -11.70
N ALA A 48 25.86 10.51 -11.14
CA ALA A 48 27.12 10.34 -10.42
C ALA A 48 26.94 9.82 -8.98
N LEU A 49 25.72 9.81 -8.45
CA LEU A 49 25.46 9.33 -7.10
C LEU A 49 25.65 7.83 -6.97
N ARG A 50 26.39 7.41 -5.97
CA ARG A 50 26.43 6.03 -5.52
C ARG A 50 25.25 5.76 -4.60
N ILE A 51 24.27 5.01 -5.11
CA ILE A 51 23.01 4.71 -4.41
C ILE A 51 23.00 3.22 -4.06
N VAL A 52 22.63 2.92 -2.80
CA VAL A 52 22.51 1.55 -2.29
C VAL A 52 21.14 1.35 -1.67
N VAL A 53 20.44 0.29 -2.07
CA VAL A 53 19.16 -0.15 -1.47
C VAL A 53 19.45 -1.35 -0.56
N LEU A 54 18.95 -1.29 0.68
CA LEU A 54 19.09 -2.33 1.70
C LEU A 54 17.71 -2.91 2.00
N GLU A 55 17.48 -4.16 1.62
CA GLU A 55 16.20 -4.85 1.82
C GLU A 55 16.38 -6.07 2.72
N GLN A 56 15.57 -6.15 3.78
CA GLN A 56 15.71 -7.21 4.78
C GLN A 56 15.39 -8.61 4.27
N ALA A 57 14.48 -8.72 3.31
CA ALA A 57 14.07 -9.99 2.73
C ALA A 57 14.38 -10.01 1.22
N PHE A 58 13.44 -9.62 0.40
CA PHE A 58 13.54 -9.49 -1.05
C PHE A 58 12.72 -8.30 -1.54
N VAL A 59 13.04 -7.80 -2.72
CA VAL A 59 12.32 -6.70 -3.35
C VAL A 59 10.81 -6.99 -3.42
N GLY A 60 10.01 -6.07 -2.88
CA GLY A 60 8.56 -6.21 -2.82
C GLY A 60 8.03 -7.09 -1.68
N PHE A 61 8.84 -7.49 -0.71
CA PHE A 61 8.42 -8.35 0.42
C PHE A 61 7.26 -7.79 1.24
N GLY A 62 7.28 -6.49 1.52
CA GLY A 62 6.31 -5.81 2.37
C GLY A 62 4.95 -5.55 1.70
N ALA A 63 4.31 -4.43 2.03
CA ALA A 63 3.03 -4.01 1.46
C ALA A 63 3.04 -3.96 -0.07
N SER A 64 4.19 -3.65 -0.68
CA SER A 64 4.35 -3.57 -2.14
C SER A 64 4.10 -4.88 -2.89
N GLY A 65 4.25 -6.04 -2.26
CA GLY A 65 3.94 -7.33 -2.88
C GLY A 65 2.72 -8.03 -2.27
N ARG A 66 1.90 -7.31 -1.48
CA ARG A 66 0.75 -7.86 -0.75
C ARG A 66 -0.56 -7.12 -1.02
N ASN A 67 -0.51 -5.99 -1.71
CA ASN A 67 -1.68 -5.18 -2.06
C ASN A 67 -2.50 -5.81 -3.20
N GLY A 68 -3.70 -5.24 -3.47
CA GLY A 68 -4.61 -5.71 -4.51
C GLY A 68 -4.19 -5.37 -5.95
N GLY A 69 -3.14 -4.59 -6.15
CA GLY A 69 -2.69 -4.15 -7.48
C GLY A 69 -3.51 -2.98 -8.05
N PHE A 70 -4.20 -2.21 -7.21
CA PHE A 70 -4.89 -0.98 -7.59
C PHE A 70 -3.90 0.18 -7.58
N CYS A 71 -3.82 0.91 -8.69
CA CYS A 71 -2.98 2.09 -8.84
C CYS A 71 -3.85 3.29 -9.17
N GLU A 72 -4.12 4.10 -8.16
CA GLU A 72 -5.04 5.24 -8.25
C GLU A 72 -4.31 6.56 -8.42
N ALA A 73 -4.98 7.53 -9.04
CA ALA A 73 -4.48 8.88 -9.23
C ALA A 73 -4.49 9.73 -7.94
N SER A 74 -5.15 9.27 -6.87
CA SER A 74 -5.25 10.03 -5.62
C SER A 74 -3.94 10.06 -4.84
N LEU A 75 -3.61 11.24 -4.28
CA LEU A 75 -2.50 11.43 -3.32
C LEU A 75 -3.01 11.55 -1.86
N VAL A 76 -4.31 11.77 -1.68
CA VAL A 76 -4.91 12.22 -0.42
C VAL A 76 -6.19 11.47 -0.04
N HIS A 77 -6.41 10.24 -0.53
CA HIS A 77 -7.63 9.45 -0.30
C HIS A 77 -8.92 10.18 -0.69
N GLY A 78 -8.98 10.64 -1.94
CA GLY A 78 -10.14 11.31 -2.48
C GLY A 78 -10.21 12.80 -2.14
N ARG A 79 -11.15 13.48 -2.79
CA ARG A 79 -11.32 14.92 -2.70
C ARG A 79 -11.76 15.38 -1.31
N ALA A 80 -12.71 14.69 -0.71
CA ALA A 80 -13.25 15.06 0.60
C ALA A 80 -12.17 15.12 1.69
N ASN A 81 -11.25 14.16 1.71
CA ASN A 81 -10.11 14.18 2.63
C ASN A 81 -9.12 15.31 2.28
N GLY A 82 -8.89 15.55 0.98
CA GLY A 82 -8.06 16.66 0.51
C GLY A 82 -8.64 18.04 0.90
N GLU A 83 -9.93 18.27 0.74
CA GLU A 83 -10.63 19.52 1.13
C GLU A 83 -10.60 19.73 2.65
N ARG A 84 -10.72 18.66 3.43
CA ARG A 84 -10.65 18.73 4.89
C ARG A 84 -9.28 19.21 5.39
N HIS A 85 -8.21 18.70 4.79
CA HIS A 85 -6.85 18.96 5.25
C HIS A 85 -6.15 20.10 4.51
N PHE A 86 -6.38 20.24 3.21
CA PHE A 86 -5.67 21.16 2.31
C PHE A 86 -6.62 21.85 1.32
N PRO A 87 -7.66 22.59 1.79
CA PRO A 87 -8.68 23.17 0.93
C PRO A 87 -8.11 24.11 -0.13
N SER A 88 -6.98 24.76 0.15
CA SER A 88 -6.30 25.66 -0.81
C SER A 88 -5.45 24.93 -1.84
N GLU A 89 -5.14 23.66 -1.64
CA GLU A 89 -4.24 22.86 -2.49
C GLU A 89 -4.95 21.69 -3.18
N VAL A 90 -6.19 21.35 -2.82
CA VAL A 90 -6.86 20.11 -3.26
C VAL A 90 -6.89 19.99 -4.79
N ASP A 91 -7.23 21.03 -5.53
CA ASP A 91 -7.25 21.01 -6.99
C ASP A 91 -5.85 20.79 -7.59
N ARG A 92 -4.83 21.31 -6.92
CA ARG A 92 -3.42 21.07 -7.32
C ARG A 92 -3.01 19.62 -7.03
N LEU A 93 -3.41 19.08 -5.89
CA LEU A 93 -3.10 17.70 -5.49
C LEU A 93 -3.78 16.68 -6.40
N GLU A 94 -5.03 16.93 -6.81
CA GLU A 94 -5.71 16.07 -7.80
C GLU A 94 -4.99 16.09 -9.16
N ARG A 95 -4.61 17.28 -9.65
CA ARG A 95 -3.83 17.35 -10.90
C ARG A 95 -2.49 16.61 -10.77
N LEU A 96 -1.75 16.82 -9.68
CA LEU A 96 -0.48 16.11 -9.43
C LEU A 96 -0.66 14.59 -9.36
N GLY A 97 -1.77 14.12 -8.79
CA GLY A 97 -2.10 12.71 -8.74
C GLY A 97 -2.35 12.12 -10.13
N ARG A 98 -3.18 12.78 -10.95
CA ARG A 98 -3.43 12.35 -12.34
C ARG A 98 -2.18 12.42 -13.22
N ASP A 99 -1.37 13.47 -13.09
CA ASP A 99 -0.09 13.58 -13.78
C ASP A 99 0.84 12.44 -13.38
N ASN A 100 0.92 12.14 -12.07
CA ASN A 100 1.73 11.04 -11.56
C ASN A 100 1.27 9.68 -12.10
N LEU A 101 -0.04 9.41 -12.20
CA LEU A 101 -0.55 8.15 -12.77
C LEU A 101 -0.18 8.03 -14.24
N ARG A 102 -0.40 9.09 -15.05
CA ARG A 102 0.00 9.09 -16.47
C ARG A 102 1.50 8.87 -16.66
N GLU A 103 2.32 9.53 -15.85
CA GLU A 103 3.77 9.36 -15.91
C GLU A 103 4.22 7.98 -15.42
N LEU A 104 3.47 7.34 -14.49
CA LEU A 104 3.74 5.97 -14.06
C LEU A 104 3.45 4.98 -15.18
N ILE A 105 2.33 5.14 -15.87
CA ILE A 105 1.95 4.31 -17.03
C ILE A 105 3.00 4.49 -18.15
N ALA A 106 3.35 5.73 -18.49
CA ALA A 106 4.39 6.00 -19.48
C ALA A 106 5.72 5.34 -19.11
N PHE A 107 6.14 5.44 -17.84
CA PHE A 107 7.37 4.80 -17.36
C PHE A 107 7.35 3.27 -17.51
N ILE A 108 6.20 2.63 -17.20
CA ILE A 108 6.02 1.18 -17.40
C ILE A 108 6.23 0.81 -18.87
N HIS A 109 5.64 1.54 -19.79
CA HIS A 109 5.76 1.31 -21.22
C HIS A 109 7.18 1.59 -21.74
N ASP A 110 7.77 2.74 -21.38
CA ASP A 110 9.09 3.18 -21.84
C ASP A 110 10.22 2.23 -21.42
N HIS A 111 10.06 1.61 -20.22
CA HIS A 111 11.03 0.66 -19.71
C HIS A 111 10.65 -0.82 -19.96
N GLY A 112 9.59 -1.10 -20.70
CA GLY A 112 9.13 -2.45 -21.00
C GLY A 112 8.92 -3.28 -19.73
N ILE A 113 8.21 -2.74 -18.74
CA ILE A 113 7.91 -3.45 -17.51
C ILE A 113 6.62 -4.26 -17.72
N GLU A 114 6.77 -5.56 -17.84
CA GLU A 114 5.64 -6.49 -17.96
C GLU A 114 5.03 -6.74 -16.57
N CYS A 115 3.98 -5.99 -16.21
CA CYS A 115 3.32 -6.07 -14.92
C CYS A 115 1.80 -6.24 -15.02
N ASP A 116 1.31 -6.88 -16.08
CA ASP A 116 -0.11 -7.12 -16.35
C ASP A 116 -0.93 -5.83 -16.18
N LEU A 117 -0.44 -4.73 -16.76
CA LEU A 117 -1.11 -3.42 -16.69
C LEU A 117 -2.44 -3.47 -17.44
N GLU A 118 -3.53 -3.14 -16.74
CA GLU A 118 -4.89 -3.04 -17.29
C GLU A 118 -5.43 -1.61 -17.06
N GLU A 119 -5.63 -0.86 -18.15
CA GLU A 119 -6.13 0.51 -18.15
C GLU A 119 -7.66 0.53 -18.29
N THR A 120 -8.35 -0.07 -17.31
CA THR A 120 -9.80 -0.32 -17.34
C THR A 120 -10.63 0.63 -16.48
N GLY A 121 -9.99 1.52 -15.74
CA GLY A 121 -10.67 2.40 -14.80
C GLY A 121 -11.19 1.69 -13.55
N VAL A 122 -12.05 2.37 -12.81
CA VAL A 122 -12.63 1.85 -11.57
C VAL A 122 -14.15 2.02 -11.55
N LEU A 123 -14.85 1.01 -11.02
CA LEU A 123 -16.29 0.98 -10.81
C LEU A 123 -16.57 0.87 -9.31
N THR A 124 -17.03 1.96 -8.69
CA THR A 124 -17.49 1.96 -7.30
C THR A 124 -18.96 1.59 -7.27
N VAL A 125 -19.34 0.61 -6.44
CA VAL A 125 -20.72 0.10 -6.37
C VAL A 125 -21.40 0.42 -5.05
N ALA A 126 -22.71 0.70 -5.11
CA ALA A 126 -23.58 0.88 -3.96
C ALA A 126 -24.34 -0.41 -3.69
N ASP A 127 -24.25 -0.96 -2.49
CA ASP A 127 -25.03 -2.11 -2.06
C ASP A 127 -26.21 -1.72 -1.12
N GLU A 128 -26.21 -0.46 -0.65
CA GLU A 128 -27.26 0.09 0.20
C GLU A 128 -28.03 1.23 -0.50
N ALA A 129 -29.33 1.33 -0.23
CA ALA A 129 -30.20 2.29 -0.91
C ALA A 129 -29.84 3.79 -0.68
N HIS A 130 -29.30 4.12 0.50
CA HIS A 130 -28.89 5.50 0.83
C HIS A 130 -27.70 5.96 -0.03
N GLN A 131 -26.77 5.07 -0.38
CA GLN A 131 -25.61 5.38 -1.21
C GLN A 131 -25.96 5.80 -2.63
N VAL A 132 -27.14 5.40 -3.14
CA VAL A 132 -27.58 5.77 -4.50
C VAL A 132 -27.73 7.28 -4.65
N ALA A 133 -28.30 7.96 -3.65
CA ALA A 133 -28.45 9.41 -3.65
C ALA A 133 -27.08 10.10 -3.54
N GLU A 134 -26.20 9.60 -2.72
CA GLU A 134 -24.82 10.09 -2.55
C GLU A 134 -24.03 9.97 -3.87
N PHE A 135 -24.20 8.87 -4.62
CA PHE A 135 -23.57 8.70 -5.93
C PHE A 135 -24.08 9.71 -6.98
N HIS A 136 -25.37 10.03 -6.98
CA HIS A 136 -25.90 11.07 -7.87
C HIS A 136 -25.29 12.44 -7.55
N GLU A 137 -25.18 12.79 -6.28
CA GLU A 137 -24.57 14.03 -5.83
C GLU A 137 -23.09 14.06 -6.21
N TRP A 138 -22.34 13.01 -5.88
CA TRP A 138 -20.91 12.89 -6.23
C TRP A 138 -20.65 13.06 -7.73
N VAL A 139 -21.39 12.34 -8.60
CA VAL A 139 -21.22 12.45 -10.06
C VAL A 139 -21.56 13.86 -10.55
N THR A 140 -22.62 14.48 -10.01
CA THR A 140 -23.04 15.82 -10.38
C THR A 140 -21.97 16.84 -10.04
N GLU A 141 -21.46 16.81 -8.83
CA GLU A 141 -20.43 17.72 -8.34
C GLU A 141 -19.08 17.53 -9.05
N ALA A 142 -18.66 16.28 -9.21
CA ALA A 142 -17.42 15.96 -9.89
C ALA A 142 -17.43 16.42 -11.35
N ASN A 143 -18.52 16.14 -12.09
CA ASN A 143 -18.66 16.54 -13.49
C ASN A 143 -18.81 18.06 -13.66
N ALA A 144 -19.37 18.76 -12.66
CA ALA A 144 -19.39 20.22 -12.65
C ALA A 144 -17.98 20.85 -12.53
N ARG A 145 -17.02 20.10 -11.96
CA ARG A 145 -15.59 20.48 -11.89
C ARG A 145 -14.79 20.05 -13.12
N GLY A 146 -15.39 19.27 -14.04
CA GLY A 146 -14.74 18.80 -15.27
C GLY A 146 -14.27 17.35 -15.24
N ASP A 147 -14.61 16.60 -14.19
CA ASP A 147 -14.41 15.15 -14.15
C ASP A 147 -15.33 14.44 -15.16
N ARG A 148 -15.09 13.15 -15.41
CA ARG A 148 -15.85 12.37 -16.40
C ARG A 148 -16.44 11.12 -15.76
N LEU A 149 -17.11 11.28 -14.62
CA LEU A 149 -17.76 10.18 -13.94
C LEU A 149 -19.10 9.83 -14.61
N VAL A 150 -19.41 8.56 -14.70
CA VAL A 150 -20.67 8.04 -15.22
C VAL A 150 -21.45 7.36 -14.11
N PHE A 151 -22.66 7.86 -13.82
CA PHE A 151 -23.58 7.17 -12.92
C PHE A 151 -24.25 6.01 -13.65
N LEU A 152 -24.24 4.84 -13.03
CA LEU A 152 -24.90 3.62 -13.49
C LEU A 152 -26.07 3.33 -12.55
N ASP A 153 -27.29 3.29 -13.07
CA ASP A 153 -28.44 2.81 -12.31
C ASP A 153 -28.39 1.27 -12.16
N ARG A 154 -29.38 0.71 -11.46
CA ARG A 154 -29.44 -0.73 -11.22
C ARG A 154 -29.42 -1.55 -12.50
N ALA A 155 -30.05 -1.11 -13.57
CA ALA A 155 -30.06 -1.83 -14.83
C ALA A 155 -28.69 -1.78 -15.51
N ALA A 156 -28.07 -0.61 -15.52
CA ALA A 156 -26.75 -0.39 -16.10
C ALA A 156 -25.65 -1.15 -15.33
N ILE A 157 -25.66 -1.14 -13.98
CA ILE A 157 -24.65 -1.89 -13.22
C ILE A 157 -24.80 -3.40 -13.41
N GLN A 158 -26.02 -3.93 -13.54
CA GLN A 158 -26.24 -5.33 -13.85
C GLN A 158 -25.79 -5.72 -15.26
N ALA A 159 -25.73 -4.79 -16.21
CA ALA A 159 -25.17 -5.02 -17.53
C ALA A 159 -23.62 -5.06 -17.54
N GLU A 160 -22.99 -4.38 -16.56
CA GLU A 160 -21.54 -4.41 -16.40
C GLU A 160 -21.08 -5.65 -15.63
N VAL A 161 -21.70 -5.91 -14.46
CA VAL A 161 -21.34 -7.03 -13.58
C VAL A 161 -22.59 -7.52 -12.86
N HIS A 162 -22.88 -8.82 -12.95
CA HIS A 162 -24.07 -9.44 -12.37
C HIS A 162 -23.90 -9.67 -10.86
N SER A 163 -24.63 -8.91 -10.05
CA SER A 163 -24.72 -9.12 -8.60
C SER A 163 -26.11 -8.73 -8.09
N PRO A 164 -26.76 -9.56 -7.25
CA PRO A 164 -28.10 -9.26 -6.74
C PRO A 164 -28.14 -8.09 -5.77
N ILE A 165 -27.00 -7.73 -5.15
CA ILE A 165 -26.95 -6.72 -4.09
C ILE A 165 -26.71 -5.30 -4.60
N TRP A 166 -26.12 -5.10 -5.77
CA TRP A 166 -25.74 -3.77 -6.23
C TRP A 166 -26.94 -3.00 -6.78
N GLN A 167 -27.12 -1.78 -6.27
CA GLN A 167 -28.23 -0.89 -6.55
C GLN A 167 -27.87 0.18 -7.59
N ALA A 168 -26.61 0.62 -7.60
CA ALA A 168 -26.06 1.61 -8.51
C ALA A 168 -24.54 1.49 -8.60
N GLY A 169 -23.91 2.24 -9.48
CA GLY A 169 -22.46 2.35 -9.60
C GLY A 169 -22.01 3.72 -10.10
N VAL A 170 -20.74 4.02 -9.87
CA VAL A 170 -20.05 5.16 -10.46
C VAL A 170 -18.82 4.64 -11.18
N MET A 171 -18.76 4.86 -12.48
CA MET A 171 -17.63 4.49 -13.33
C MET A 171 -16.71 5.69 -13.52
N ALA A 172 -15.42 5.50 -13.22
CA ALA A 172 -14.33 6.42 -13.55
C ALA A 172 -13.38 5.78 -14.57
N GLY A 173 -12.74 6.58 -15.39
CA GLY A 173 -11.90 6.11 -16.48
C GLY A 173 -10.47 5.74 -16.04
N PRO A 174 -9.62 5.32 -17.00
CA PRO A 174 -8.22 4.94 -16.72
C PRO A 174 -7.34 6.10 -16.28
N ASP A 175 -7.76 7.34 -16.46
CA ASP A 175 -7.07 8.53 -15.90
C ASP A 175 -7.18 8.61 -14.37
N ASP A 176 -8.08 7.84 -13.75
CA ASP A 176 -8.32 7.85 -12.32
C ASP A 176 -7.74 6.59 -11.63
N ALA A 177 -7.75 5.44 -12.30
CA ALA A 177 -7.17 4.21 -11.76
C ALA A 177 -6.82 3.19 -12.86
N VAL A 178 -5.78 2.41 -12.60
CA VAL A 178 -5.38 1.23 -13.41
C VAL A 178 -5.07 0.04 -12.50
N LEU A 179 -5.04 -1.14 -13.07
CA LEU A 179 -4.72 -2.39 -12.38
C LEU A 179 -3.36 -2.93 -12.85
N LEU A 180 -2.63 -3.58 -11.96
CA LEU A 180 -1.35 -4.19 -12.28
C LEU A 180 -1.00 -5.35 -11.33
N ASP A 181 0.02 -6.13 -11.68
CA ASP A 181 0.68 -7.07 -10.75
C ASP A 181 1.76 -6.30 -9.96
N PRO A 182 1.58 -6.14 -8.65
CA PRO A 182 2.48 -5.32 -7.84
C PRO A 182 3.88 -5.93 -7.67
N VAL A 183 4.01 -7.27 -7.70
CA VAL A 183 5.32 -7.93 -7.60
C VAL A 183 6.09 -7.81 -8.92
N LYS A 184 5.41 -7.98 -10.06
CA LYS A 184 6.02 -7.77 -11.37
C LYS A 184 6.48 -6.31 -11.53
N LEU A 185 5.68 -5.33 -11.08
CA LEU A 185 6.09 -3.93 -11.04
C LEU A 185 7.34 -3.73 -10.17
N CYS A 186 7.37 -4.25 -8.92
CA CYS A 186 8.55 -4.14 -8.06
C CYS A 186 9.82 -4.70 -8.72
N ARG A 187 9.71 -5.84 -9.40
CA ARG A 187 10.84 -6.47 -10.10
C ARG A 187 11.31 -5.65 -11.29
N GLY A 188 10.36 -5.11 -12.06
CA GLY A 188 10.64 -4.20 -13.16
C GLY A 188 11.39 -2.94 -12.68
N LEU A 189 10.91 -2.32 -11.61
CA LEU A 189 11.58 -1.17 -10.99
C LEU A 189 12.97 -1.50 -10.47
N ALA A 190 13.15 -2.67 -9.84
CA ALA A 190 14.47 -3.09 -9.37
C ALA A 190 15.44 -3.37 -10.52
N ARG A 191 14.94 -3.87 -11.66
CA ARG A 191 15.75 -3.99 -12.89
C ARG A 191 16.18 -2.62 -13.38
N VAL A 192 15.24 -1.68 -13.56
CA VAL A 192 15.53 -0.32 -14.01
C VAL A 192 16.51 0.38 -13.07
N ALA A 193 16.31 0.28 -11.75
CA ALA A 193 17.25 0.85 -10.77
C ALA A 193 18.66 0.27 -10.93
N THR A 194 18.78 -1.05 -11.13
CA THR A 194 20.07 -1.73 -11.35
C THR A 194 20.72 -1.26 -12.66
N ASP A 195 19.94 -1.13 -13.75
CA ASP A 195 20.41 -0.63 -15.04
C ASP A 195 20.93 0.83 -14.95
N LEU A 196 20.39 1.62 -14.02
CA LEU A 196 20.85 2.97 -13.67
C LEU A 196 22.04 2.99 -12.69
N GLY A 197 22.62 1.83 -12.35
CA GLY A 197 23.80 1.71 -11.49
C GLY A 197 23.51 1.65 -9.99
N VAL A 198 22.25 1.47 -9.56
CA VAL A 198 21.90 1.30 -8.15
C VAL A 198 22.30 -0.10 -7.66
N GLU A 199 23.03 -0.15 -6.54
CA GLU A 199 23.34 -1.41 -5.85
C GLU A 199 22.16 -1.83 -4.97
N ILE A 200 21.64 -3.05 -5.12
CA ILE A 200 20.54 -3.59 -4.28
C ILE A 200 21.03 -4.81 -3.53
N HIS A 201 20.91 -4.78 -2.20
CA HIS A 201 21.25 -5.88 -1.31
C HIS A 201 19.99 -6.42 -0.63
N GLU A 202 19.61 -7.65 -0.95
CA GLU A 202 18.53 -8.41 -0.31
C GLU A 202 19.06 -9.23 0.87
N GLY A 203 18.18 -9.72 1.76
CA GLY A 203 18.63 -10.41 2.98
C GLY A 203 19.48 -9.51 3.89
N THR A 204 19.28 -8.20 3.83
CA THR A 204 20.09 -7.19 4.51
C THR A 204 19.23 -6.34 5.41
N ARG A 205 19.09 -6.72 6.67
CA ARG A 205 18.28 -5.98 7.63
C ARG A 205 19.06 -4.84 8.26
N THR A 206 18.56 -3.63 8.12
CA THR A 206 19.05 -2.46 8.86
C THR A 206 18.61 -2.53 10.31
N VAL A 207 19.56 -2.37 11.24
CA VAL A 207 19.29 -2.46 12.68
C VAL A 207 19.53 -1.14 13.43
N SER A 208 20.36 -0.25 12.90
CA SER A 208 20.55 1.07 13.51
C SER A 208 21.10 2.11 12.54
N LEU A 209 20.78 3.37 12.86
CA LEU A 209 21.33 4.56 12.22
C LEU A 209 22.10 5.37 13.27
N GLU A 210 23.35 5.71 12.98
CA GLU A 210 24.20 6.52 13.84
C GLU A 210 24.69 7.76 13.08
N ARG A 211 24.51 8.96 13.66
CA ARG A 211 25.04 10.17 13.05
C ARG A 211 26.56 10.19 13.19
N ILE A 212 27.26 10.41 12.09
CA ILE A 212 28.69 10.59 12.04
C ILE A 212 29.05 11.98 11.45
N PRO A 213 30.29 12.48 11.57
CA PRO A 213 30.63 13.85 11.15
C PRO A 213 30.28 14.18 9.71
N ARG A 214 30.34 13.20 8.79
CA ARG A 214 30.07 13.43 7.37
C ARG A 214 28.91 12.58 6.84
N GLY A 215 27.84 12.38 7.63
CA GLY A 215 26.68 11.61 7.18
C GLY A 215 26.07 10.72 8.27
N VAL A 216 25.68 9.53 7.87
CA VAL A 216 25.04 8.52 8.72
C VAL A 216 25.74 7.16 8.51
N ARG A 217 26.01 6.47 9.62
CA ARG A 217 26.41 5.06 9.58
C ARG A 217 25.16 4.20 9.71
N VAL A 218 24.93 3.32 8.73
CA VAL A 218 23.88 2.31 8.73
C VAL A 218 24.50 0.99 9.11
N ARG A 219 24.02 0.36 10.21
CA ARG A 219 24.44 -1.01 10.57
C ARG A 219 23.42 -2.01 10.05
N THR A 220 23.90 -3.09 9.47
CA THR A 220 23.07 -4.18 8.94
C THR A 220 23.48 -5.53 9.52
N VAL A 221 22.52 -6.46 9.52
CA VAL A 221 22.73 -7.88 9.81
C VAL A 221 22.25 -8.71 8.63
N ASP A 222 22.95 -9.81 8.37
CA ASP A 222 22.51 -10.78 7.36
C ASP A 222 21.22 -11.47 7.82
N SER A 223 20.18 -11.36 7.03
CA SER A 223 18.87 -11.97 7.22
C SER A 223 18.50 -12.94 6.08
N SER A 224 19.48 -13.40 5.30
CA SER A 224 19.28 -14.30 4.16
C SER A 224 18.62 -15.62 4.56
N ALA A 225 18.99 -16.19 5.71
CA ALA A 225 18.36 -17.42 6.22
C ALA A 225 16.88 -17.21 6.53
N GLU A 226 16.51 -16.06 7.13
CA GLU A 226 15.12 -15.69 7.43
C GLU A 226 14.32 -15.48 6.14
N ARG A 227 14.94 -14.89 5.12
CA ARG A 227 14.38 -14.74 3.76
C ARG A 227 14.08 -16.10 3.13
N ASP A 228 15.06 -17.00 3.14
CA ASP A 228 14.97 -18.30 2.48
C ASP A 228 13.93 -19.20 3.16
N GLU A 229 13.79 -19.14 4.48
CA GLU A 229 12.71 -19.78 5.21
C GLU A 229 11.34 -19.22 4.81
N SER A 230 11.22 -17.91 4.65
CA SER A 230 9.97 -17.27 4.21
C SER A 230 9.50 -17.75 2.83
N PHE A 231 10.43 -18.12 1.93
CA PHE A 231 10.13 -18.73 0.64
C PHE A 231 9.98 -20.26 0.69
N GLY A 232 10.82 -20.95 1.47
CA GLY A 232 10.92 -22.41 1.48
C GLY A 232 9.69 -23.12 2.06
N ILE A 233 9.02 -22.51 3.00
CA ILE A 233 7.87 -23.11 3.71
C ILE A 233 6.63 -23.19 2.82
N GLY A 234 6.39 -22.22 1.95
CA GLY A 234 5.29 -22.26 0.98
C GLY A 234 5.39 -23.40 -0.05
N ARG A 235 6.60 -23.91 -0.28
CA ARG A 235 6.89 -24.91 -1.33
C ARG A 235 6.88 -26.37 -0.86
N ARG A 236 7.11 -26.67 0.42
CA ARG A 236 7.40 -28.06 0.85
C ARG A 236 6.27 -28.77 1.56
N LEU A 237 5.32 -28.09 2.16
CA LEU A 237 4.40 -28.77 3.07
C LEU A 237 3.02 -28.12 3.00
N GLY A 238 2.04 -28.76 2.47
CA GLY A 238 0.63 -28.50 2.77
C GLY A 238 0.30 -28.81 4.23
N LEU A 239 1.15 -28.36 5.18
CA LEU A 239 1.00 -28.56 6.62
C LEU A 239 0.75 -27.23 7.33
N PRO A 240 -0.07 -27.21 8.39
CA PRO A 240 -0.27 -26.00 9.20
C PRO A 240 1.06 -25.58 9.84
N PHE A 241 1.39 -24.30 9.68
CA PHE A 241 2.63 -23.69 10.15
C PHE A 241 2.55 -23.37 11.65
N GLU A 242 3.50 -23.87 12.42
CA GLU A 242 3.77 -23.38 13.78
C GLU A 242 4.68 -22.14 13.69
N PRO A 243 4.28 -20.98 14.24
CA PRO A 243 5.14 -19.79 14.20
C PRO A 243 6.38 -20.01 15.06
N SER A 244 7.51 -20.23 14.44
CA SER A 244 8.80 -20.24 15.13
C SER A 244 9.13 -18.84 15.70
N ALA A 245 10.10 -18.73 16.61
CA ALA A 245 10.55 -17.51 17.28
C ALA A 245 10.92 -16.33 16.36
N LEU A 246 10.96 -16.54 15.04
CA LEU A 246 11.26 -15.53 13.99
C LEU A 246 10.30 -14.35 13.97
N GLY A 247 9.02 -14.53 14.28
CA GLY A 247 8.03 -13.45 14.23
C GLY A 247 8.26 -12.35 15.27
N GLN A 248 8.99 -12.63 16.35
CA GLN A 248 9.29 -11.63 17.38
C GLN A 248 10.52 -10.77 17.03
N ALA A 249 11.40 -11.23 16.17
CA ALA A 249 12.61 -10.51 15.77
C ALA A 249 12.37 -9.41 14.73
N LEU A 250 11.22 -9.38 14.06
CA LEU A 250 10.91 -8.42 12.99
C LEU A 250 10.48 -7.04 13.51
N ILE A 251 10.18 -6.90 14.80
CA ILE A 251 9.59 -5.65 15.34
C ILE A 251 10.37 -5.19 16.57
N GLY A 252 11.15 -4.12 16.41
CA GLY A 252 11.51 -3.20 17.48
C GLY A 252 12.36 -3.67 18.66
N SER A 253 12.87 -4.90 18.67
CA SER A 253 13.94 -5.27 19.60
C SER A 253 15.29 -4.93 18.99
N ALA A 254 16.20 -4.38 19.79
CA ALA A 254 17.59 -4.24 19.41
C ALA A 254 18.10 -5.63 18.97
N ASP A 255 18.56 -5.73 17.72
CA ASP A 255 19.15 -6.96 17.21
C ASP A 255 20.59 -7.02 17.73
N ASP A 256 20.85 -7.87 18.71
CA ASP A 256 22.15 -8.04 19.35
C ASP A 256 23.15 -8.83 18.49
N ARG A 257 22.73 -9.30 17.31
CA ARG A 257 23.66 -9.99 16.39
C ARG A 257 24.79 -9.05 15.96
N PRO A 258 26.02 -9.57 15.79
CA PRO A 258 27.10 -8.77 15.26
C PRO A 258 26.76 -8.27 13.86
N ALA A 259 27.12 -7.03 13.55
CA ALA A 259 26.89 -6.44 12.23
C ALA A 259 27.62 -7.27 11.16
N SER A 260 26.88 -7.70 10.14
CA SER A 260 27.44 -8.34 8.94
C SER A 260 27.93 -7.32 7.93
N GLY A 261 27.26 -6.16 7.87
CA GLY A 261 27.57 -5.08 6.96
C GLY A 261 27.42 -3.69 7.60
N THR A 262 28.03 -2.71 6.97
CA THR A 262 27.95 -1.29 7.35
C THR A 262 27.99 -0.41 6.12
N VAL A 263 27.07 0.55 6.02
CA VAL A 263 27.13 1.61 5.01
C VAL A 263 27.42 2.94 5.66
N GLN A 264 28.40 3.68 5.15
CA GLN A 264 28.60 5.09 5.47
C GLN A 264 28.00 5.92 4.35
N ALA A 265 26.86 6.56 4.60
CA ALA A 265 26.14 7.33 3.60
C ALA A 265 26.10 8.82 3.92
N GLY A 266 26.11 9.67 2.88
CA GLY A 266 25.88 11.10 3.02
C GLY A 266 24.45 11.39 3.48
N HIS A 267 23.47 10.69 2.89
CA HIS A 267 22.06 10.70 3.22
C HIS A 267 21.52 9.29 3.40
N VAL A 268 20.46 9.13 4.20
CA VAL A 268 19.71 7.89 4.35
C VAL A 268 18.23 8.17 4.07
N VAL A 269 17.58 7.27 3.33
CA VAL A 269 16.13 7.28 3.13
C VAL A 269 15.53 6.10 3.87
N VAL A 270 14.53 6.34 4.73
CA VAL A 270 13.75 5.28 5.39
C VAL A 270 12.45 5.09 4.62
N ALA A 271 12.34 3.98 3.91
CA ALA A 271 11.25 3.59 3.02
C ALA A 271 10.66 2.22 3.42
N THR A 272 10.56 1.98 4.74
CA THR A 272 10.18 0.68 5.31
C THR A 272 8.71 0.57 5.67
N SER A 273 7.86 1.55 5.29
CA SER A 273 6.41 1.53 5.47
C SER A 273 6.03 1.07 6.89
N ALA A 274 5.07 0.15 7.03
CA ALA A 274 4.64 -0.39 8.31
C ALA A 274 5.77 -1.01 9.15
N TYR A 275 6.87 -1.44 8.52
CA TYR A 275 8.04 -2.01 9.20
C TYR A 275 9.00 -0.97 9.80
N SER A 276 8.65 0.32 9.81
CA SER A 276 9.49 1.41 10.33
C SER A 276 9.61 1.45 11.85
N GLY A 277 9.00 0.52 12.58
CA GLY A 277 9.07 0.44 14.05
C GLY A 277 10.49 0.29 14.65
N TRP A 278 11.46 -0.22 13.87
CA TRP A 278 12.88 -0.29 14.27
C TRP A 278 13.53 1.09 14.42
N TYR A 279 12.94 2.16 13.84
CA TYR A 279 13.43 3.52 13.94
C TYR A 279 12.52 4.35 14.86
N PRO A 280 12.85 4.49 16.17
CA PRO A 280 11.92 5.02 17.18
C PRO A 280 11.41 6.44 16.91
N ARG A 281 12.12 7.22 16.08
CA ARG A 281 11.71 8.59 15.72
C ARG A 281 10.43 8.64 14.87
N LEU A 282 10.03 7.52 14.30
CA LEU A 282 8.82 7.40 13.47
C LEU A 282 7.67 6.66 14.19
N ALA A 283 7.92 6.08 15.35
CA ALA A 283 7.01 5.14 16.03
C ALA A 283 5.62 5.71 16.38
N GLY A 284 5.47 7.03 16.45
CA GLY A 284 4.18 7.68 16.74
C GLY A 284 3.42 8.16 15.50
N LEU A 285 4.03 8.13 14.32
CA LEU A 285 3.44 8.72 13.11
C LEU A 285 2.41 7.83 12.45
N PHE A 286 2.48 6.52 12.67
CA PHE A 286 1.62 5.54 12.01
C PHE A 286 1.28 4.37 12.93
N VAL A 287 0.26 3.64 12.56
CA VAL A 287 -0.07 2.31 13.10
C VAL A 287 -0.12 1.29 11.96
N PRO A 288 0.40 0.07 12.16
CA PRO A 288 0.22 -1.01 11.18
C PRO A 288 -1.22 -1.56 11.31
N VAL A 289 -2.01 -1.38 10.27
CA VAL A 289 -3.35 -1.95 10.15
C VAL A 289 -3.29 -3.07 9.14
N TYR A 290 -3.77 -4.25 9.53
CA TYR A 290 -3.82 -5.40 8.62
C TYR A 290 -5.08 -5.37 7.77
N ASP A 291 -4.88 -5.55 6.48
CA ASP A 291 -5.86 -5.87 5.49
C ASP A 291 -5.68 -7.33 5.02
N TYR A 292 -6.78 -7.97 4.60
CA TYR A 292 -6.80 -9.40 4.23
C TYR A 292 -7.42 -9.60 2.86
N VAL A 293 -6.87 -10.58 2.15
CA VAL A 293 -7.20 -10.82 0.74
C VAL A 293 -7.41 -12.30 0.48
N LEU A 294 -8.41 -12.58 -0.34
CA LEU A 294 -8.67 -13.90 -0.94
C LEU A 294 -8.42 -13.82 -2.44
N VAL A 295 -7.88 -14.88 -3.03
CA VAL A 295 -7.90 -15.06 -4.49
C VAL A 295 -8.46 -16.43 -4.82
N SER A 296 -9.44 -16.43 -5.72
CA SER A 296 -10.19 -17.61 -6.10
C SER A 296 -9.39 -18.59 -6.98
N ASP A 297 -9.96 -19.77 -7.23
CA ASP A 297 -9.59 -20.58 -8.38
C ASP A 297 -9.89 -19.80 -9.67
N PRO A 298 -9.25 -20.13 -10.82
CA PRO A 298 -9.59 -19.52 -12.10
C PRO A 298 -11.06 -19.77 -12.45
N LEU A 299 -11.74 -18.73 -12.97
CA LEU A 299 -13.11 -18.87 -13.42
C LEU A 299 -13.19 -19.74 -14.69
N THR A 300 -14.14 -20.62 -14.73
CA THR A 300 -14.53 -21.29 -15.98
C THR A 300 -15.27 -20.33 -16.90
N ALA A 301 -15.36 -20.63 -18.19
CA ALA A 301 -16.12 -19.84 -19.16
C ALA A 301 -17.58 -19.60 -18.72
N ALA A 302 -18.24 -20.62 -18.14
CA ALA A 302 -19.61 -20.51 -17.64
C ALA A 302 -19.70 -19.59 -16.41
N GLN A 303 -18.69 -19.57 -15.54
CA GLN A 303 -18.62 -18.66 -14.39
C GLN A 303 -18.35 -17.22 -14.83
N HIS A 304 -17.50 -17.02 -15.85
CA HIS A 304 -17.28 -15.71 -16.47
C HIS A 304 -18.59 -15.14 -17.03
N GLU A 305 -19.32 -15.95 -17.80
CA GLU A 305 -20.62 -15.57 -18.35
C GLU A 305 -21.63 -15.25 -17.23
N ALA A 306 -21.66 -16.06 -16.17
CA ALA A 306 -22.54 -15.85 -15.04
C ALA A 306 -22.26 -14.55 -14.26
N VAL A 307 -21.00 -14.11 -14.18
CA VAL A 307 -20.59 -12.85 -13.54
C VAL A 307 -20.75 -11.65 -14.48
N GLY A 308 -20.52 -11.82 -15.79
CA GLY A 308 -20.68 -10.78 -16.81
C GLY A 308 -19.60 -9.68 -16.81
N TRP A 309 -18.54 -9.81 -16.02
CA TRP A 309 -17.50 -8.79 -15.81
C TRP A 309 -16.51 -8.66 -16.98
N ALA A 310 -17.05 -8.31 -18.15
CA ALA A 310 -16.28 -8.26 -19.41
C ALA A 310 -15.29 -7.10 -19.48
N GLY A 311 -15.61 -5.97 -18.83
CA GLY A 311 -14.77 -4.78 -18.84
C GLY A 311 -13.56 -4.86 -17.91
N ARG A 312 -13.49 -5.88 -17.03
CA ARG A 312 -12.37 -6.14 -16.09
C ARG A 312 -11.99 -4.92 -15.24
N GLN A 313 -12.90 -3.98 -15.05
CA GLN A 313 -12.65 -2.77 -14.25
C GLN A 313 -12.20 -3.13 -12.83
N ALA A 314 -11.34 -2.30 -12.24
CA ALA A 314 -11.15 -2.27 -10.81
C ALA A 314 -12.49 -2.04 -10.12
N MET A 315 -12.80 -2.71 -9.03
CA MET A 315 -14.08 -2.52 -8.33
C MET A 315 -13.87 -2.31 -6.82
N SER A 316 -14.73 -1.45 -6.25
CA SER A 316 -14.86 -1.29 -4.80
C SER A 316 -16.33 -1.04 -4.42
N ASP A 317 -16.73 -1.36 -3.20
CA ASP A 317 -18.01 -0.87 -2.66
C ASP A 317 -17.82 0.44 -1.88
N ALA A 318 -18.92 1.14 -1.60
CA ALA A 318 -18.93 2.45 -0.97
C ALA A 318 -19.14 2.41 0.56
N ASN A 319 -18.78 1.32 1.22
CA ASN A 319 -18.87 1.22 2.68
C ASN A 319 -17.66 1.87 3.36
N ASN A 320 -17.77 2.31 4.64
CA ASN A 320 -16.59 2.79 5.39
C ASN A 320 -15.56 1.67 5.59
N GLN A 321 -16.01 0.43 5.75
CA GLN A 321 -15.17 -0.76 5.68
C GLN A 321 -15.41 -1.42 4.32
N PHE A 322 -14.83 -0.85 3.29
CA PHE A 322 -15.07 -1.24 1.91
C PHE A 322 -14.35 -2.53 1.51
N HIS A 323 -14.89 -3.19 0.49
CA HIS A 323 -14.19 -4.22 -0.26
C HIS A 323 -13.61 -3.63 -1.53
N TYR A 324 -12.47 -4.17 -1.95
CA TYR A 324 -11.91 -3.95 -3.28
C TYR A 324 -11.73 -5.31 -3.96
N PHE A 325 -12.05 -5.37 -5.23
CA PHE A 325 -12.01 -6.62 -5.97
C PHE A 325 -11.72 -6.40 -7.45
N ARG A 326 -11.08 -7.39 -8.06
CA ARG A 326 -10.70 -7.36 -9.47
C ARG A 326 -10.54 -8.76 -10.05
N LEU A 327 -10.53 -8.85 -11.39
CA LEU A 327 -10.01 -10.02 -12.08
C LEU A 327 -8.48 -9.95 -12.17
N THR A 328 -7.81 -11.10 -12.00
CA THR A 328 -6.37 -11.25 -12.25
C THR A 328 -6.14 -11.63 -13.72
N ALA A 329 -4.89 -11.54 -14.21
CA ALA A 329 -4.55 -11.87 -15.59
C ALA A 329 -4.87 -13.33 -15.98
N ASP A 330 -4.92 -14.25 -15.01
CA ASP A 330 -5.30 -15.67 -15.17
C ASP A 330 -6.75 -15.94 -14.74
N ASP A 331 -7.62 -14.93 -14.83
CA ASP A 331 -9.07 -15.01 -14.65
C ASP A 331 -9.53 -15.52 -13.26
N ARG A 332 -8.84 -15.10 -12.20
CA ARG A 332 -9.28 -15.29 -10.81
C ARG A 332 -9.92 -14.02 -10.29
N ILE A 333 -10.78 -14.14 -9.29
CA ILE A 333 -11.26 -12.99 -8.54
C ILE A 333 -10.37 -12.80 -7.32
N LEU A 334 -9.72 -11.64 -7.23
CA LEU A 334 -9.13 -11.12 -6.01
C LEU A 334 -10.23 -10.35 -5.26
N TRP A 335 -10.41 -10.67 -3.98
CA TRP A 335 -11.40 -10.07 -3.08
C TRP A 335 -10.75 -9.72 -1.75
N GLY A 336 -10.64 -8.43 -1.42
CA GLY A 336 -9.98 -7.96 -0.21
C GLY A 336 -10.74 -6.84 0.47
N GLY A 337 -10.24 -6.40 1.63
CA GLY A 337 -10.78 -5.27 2.37
C GLY A 337 -11.59 -5.67 3.62
N TYR A 338 -12.54 -4.84 4.00
CA TYR A 338 -13.51 -4.90 5.08
C TYR A 338 -12.92 -4.92 6.50
N ASP A 339 -12.00 -5.80 6.85
CA ASP A 339 -11.57 -6.00 8.24
C ASP A 339 -10.21 -5.32 8.48
N ALA A 340 -10.24 -4.03 8.81
CA ALA A 340 -9.05 -3.27 9.19
C ALA A 340 -8.60 -3.64 10.61
N VAL A 341 -7.65 -4.57 10.74
CA VAL A 341 -7.25 -5.16 12.03
C VAL A 341 -5.98 -4.53 12.56
N TYR A 342 -6.06 -3.93 13.75
CA TYR A 342 -4.90 -3.49 14.50
C TYR A 342 -4.51 -4.54 15.55
N HIS A 343 -3.26 -4.99 15.50
CA HIS A 343 -2.68 -5.88 16.49
C HIS A 343 -1.91 -5.07 17.54
N SER A 344 -2.27 -5.24 18.82
CA SER A 344 -1.69 -4.48 19.94
C SER A 344 -0.16 -4.50 19.92
N GLY A 345 0.44 -3.37 20.27
CA GLY A 345 1.90 -3.20 20.27
C GLY A 345 2.49 -3.00 18.89
N ASN A 346 1.70 -2.55 17.90
CA ASN A 346 2.12 -2.46 16.50
C ASN A 346 2.56 -3.82 15.94
N GLY A 347 1.85 -4.89 16.32
CA GLY A 347 2.20 -6.26 15.94
C GLY A 347 2.20 -6.47 14.43
N ILE A 348 3.36 -6.82 13.84
CA ILE A 348 3.53 -7.23 12.46
C ILE A 348 4.25 -8.59 12.45
N GLY A 349 3.95 -9.42 11.47
CA GLY A 349 4.69 -10.67 11.27
C GLY A 349 3.80 -11.82 10.84
N PRO A 350 4.40 -12.98 10.53
CA PRO A 350 3.73 -14.12 9.91
C PRO A 350 2.48 -14.63 10.63
N ARG A 351 2.47 -14.51 11.95
CA ARG A 351 1.33 -14.95 12.80
C ARG A 351 0.06 -14.12 12.57
N TYR A 352 0.20 -12.91 12.02
CA TYR A 352 -0.90 -12.00 11.75
C TYR A 352 -1.34 -12.03 10.28
N ASP A 353 -0.51 -12.62 9.39
CA ASP A 353 -0.82 -12.75 7.96
C ASP A 353 -1.95 -13.76 7.69
N HIS A 354 -2.29 -14.59 8.66
CA HIS A 354 -3.33 -15.61 8.53
C HIS A 354 -4.34 -15.49 9.69
N ARG A 355 -5.58 -15.11 9.36
CA ARG A 355 -6.66 -14.89 10.30
C ARG A 355 -7.93 -15.59 9.81
N PRO A 356 -8.19 -16.83 10.25
CA PRO A 356 -9.30 -17.65 9.74
C PRO A 356 -10.66 -16.95 9.80
N GLU A 357 -10.99 -16.30 10.91
CA GLU A 357 -12.27 -15.62 11.11
C GLU A 357 -12.50 -14.45 10.13
N THR A 358 -11.44 -13.78 9.66
CA THR A 358 -11.53 -12.75 8.63
C THR A 358 -11.74 -13.38 7.26
N PHE A 359 -11.03 -14.46 6.94
CA PHE A 359 -11.21 -15.16 5.67
C PHE A 359 -12.61 -15.76 5.53
N GLU A 360 -13.14 -16.38 6.59
CA GLU A 360 -14.53 -16.90 6.61
C GLU A 360 -15.55 -15.78 6.36
N ARG A 361 -15.31 -14.59 6.93
CA ARG A 361 -16.16 -13.42 6.71
C ARG A 361 -16.08 -12.93 5.27
N LEU A 362 -14.88 -12.78 4.72
CA LEU A 362 -14.67 -12.36 3.33
C LEU A 362 -15.33 -13.34 2.34
N GLU A 363 -15.23 -14.66 2.59
CA GLU A 363 -15.92 -15.65 1.77
C GLU A 363 -17.45 -15.53 1.84
N ALA A 364 -18.00 -15.29 3.02
CA ALA A 364 -19.44 -15.09 3.18
C ALA A 364 -19.92 -13.81 2.46
N GLN A 365 -19.14 -12.73 2.52
CA GLN A 365 -19.43 -11.48 1.83
C GLN A 365 -19.28 -11.63 0.32
N PHE A 366 -18.25 -12.32 -0.16
CA PHE A 366 -18.10 -12.69 -1.57
C PHE A 366 -19.32 -13.46 -2.10
N LEU A 367 -19.79 -14.48 -1.37
CA LEU A 367 -20.96 -15.26 -1.79
C LEU A 367 -22.27 -14.47 -1.71
N ARG A 368 -22.35 -13.45 -0.89
CA ARG A 368 -23.47 -12.49 -0.90
C ARG A 368 -23.45 -11.65 -2.19
N ALA A 369 -22.27 -11.21 -2.63
CA ALA A 369 -22.09 -10.44 -3.86
C ALA A 369 -22.24 -11.32 -5.12
N PHE A 370 -21.72 -12.53 -5.10
CA PHE A 370 -21.68 -13.46 -6.24
C PHE A 370 -22.23 -14.85 -5.88
N PRO A 371 -23.53 -14.99 -5.57
CA PRO A 371 -24.11 -16.28 -5.21
C PRO A 371 -24.05 -17.32 -6.35
N GLN A 372 -23.97 -16.87 -7.61
CA GLN A 372 -23.78 -17.71 -8.79
C GLN A 372 -22.42 -18.41 -8.83
N LEU A 373 -21.46 -17.99 -8.00
CA LEU A 373 -20.14 -18.60 -7.86
C LEU A 373 -20.05 -19.53 -6.64
N ALA A 374 -21.19 -19.98 -6.10
CA ALA A 374 -21.19 -20.92 -4.98
C ALA A 374 -20.34 -22.17 -5.31
N GLY A 375 -19.42 -22.53 -4.41
CA GLY A 375 -18.48 -23.63 -4.60
C GLY A 375 -17.14 -23.25 -5.23
N LEU A 376 -16.94 -21.98 -5.61
CA LEU A 376 -15.62 -21.50 -6.04
C LEU A 376 -14.64 -21.55 -4.85
N GLY A 377 -13.46 -22.17 -5.04
CA GLY A 377 -12.43 -22.28 -4.02
C GLY A 377 -11.55 -21.03 -3.92
N PHE A 378 -10.92 -20.83 -2.76
CA PHE A 378 -9.95 -19.75 -2.52
C PHE A 378 -8.60 -20.34 -2.07
N PRO A 379 -7.74 -20.76 -3.01
CA PRO A 379 -6.45 -21.36 -2.68
C PRO A 379 -5.44 -20.37 -2.09
N TYR A 380 -5.61 -19.07 -2.33
CA TYR A 380 -4.72 -18.04 -1.81
C TYR A 380 -5.44 -17.16 -0.79
N ARG A 381 -4.82 -17.01 0.37
CA ARG A 381 -5.34 -16.24 1.51
C ARG A 381 -4.16 -15.64 2.26
N TRP A 382 -4.12 -14.33 2.37
CA TRP A 382 -3.03 -13.66 3.08
C TRP A 382 -3.49 -12.34 3.69
N GLY A 383 -2.67 -11.83 4.64
CA GLY A 383 -2.80 -10.48 5.18
C GLY A 383 -1.56 -9.65 4.87
N GLY A 384 -1.72 -8.35 4.88
CA GLY A 384 -0.66 -7.37 4.71
C GLY A 384 -0.82 -6.19 5.66
N ALA A 385 0.29 -5.75 6.25
CA ALA A 385 0.28 -4.58 7.11
C ALA A 385 0.38 -3.29 6.28
N ILE A 386 -0.57 -2.39 6.47
CA ILE A 386 -0.64 -1.04 5.88
C ILE A 386 -0.17 -0.04 6.93
N ASP A 387 0.72 0.88 6.57
CA ASP A 387 1.14 2.00 7.42
C ASP A 387 0.09 3.10 7.42
N THR A 388 -0.79 3.11 8.41
CA THR A 388 -1.92 4.02 8.50
C THR A 388 -1.58 5.22 9.38
N THR A 389 -1.67 6.44 8.84
CA THR A 389 -1.55 7.70 9.59
C THR A 389 -2.92 8.20 10.06
N SER A 390 -2.94 9.12 11.00
CA SER A 390 -4.19 9.74 11.49
C SER A 390 -4.88 10.65 10.46
N SER A 391 -4.15 11.10 9.45
CA SER A 391 -4.65 11.92 8.34
C SER A 391 -4.98 11.12 7.09
N PHE A 392 -4.75 9.78 7.10
CA PHE A 392 -4.93 8.89 5.94
C PHE A 392 -4.10 9.26 4.72
N MET A 393 -2.98 9.93 4.91
CA MET A 393 -2.11 10.38 3.83
C MET A 393 -0.65 10.11 4.14
N VAL A 394 0.15 10.02 3.07
CA VAL A 394 1.61 9.91 3.19
C VAL A 394 2.17 11.13 3.92
N THR A 395 3.10 10.90 4.83
CA THR A 395 3.83 11.94 5.54
C THR A 395 5.31 11.89 5.22
N PHE A 396 5.90 13.08 5.23
CA PHE A 396 7.31 13.29 4.90
C PHE A 396 8.03 13.93 6.09
N GLY A 397 9.32 13.74 6.16
CA GLY A 397 10.11 14.49 7.13
C GLY A 397 11.58 14.12 7.10
N GLN A 398 12.33 14.91 7.85
CA GLN A 398 13.76 14.74 8.00
C GLN A 398 14.16 14.66 9.47
N THR A 399 15.12 13.81 9.77
CA THR A 399 15.70 13.64 11.09
C THR A 399 17.22 13.71 11.02
N MET A 400 17.90 13.60 12.15
CA MET A 400 19.37 13.70 12.24
C MET A 400 19.97 14.93 11.54
N GLY A 401 19.28 16.08 11.62
CA GLY A 401 19.73 17.33 11.01
C GLY A 401 19.70 17.28 9.48
N GLY A 402 18.63 16.74 8.91
CA GLY A 402 18.40 16.66 7.46
C GLY A 402 19.10 15.49 6.78
N ARG A 403 19.79 14.61 7.54
CA ARG A 403 20.55 13.49 6.96
C ARG A 403 19.76 12.20 6.80
N VAL A 404 18.60 12.11 7.42
CA VAL A 404 17.70 10.97 7.27
C VAL A 404 16.34 11.50 6.83
N THR A 405 15.89 11.14 5.66
CA THR A 405 14.59 11.50 5.09
C THR A 405 13.66 10.29 5.13
N HIS A 406 12.37 10.48 5.35
CA HIS A 406 11.37 9.43 5.28
C HIS A 406 10.13 9.84 4.49
N ALA A 407 9.49 8.85 3.88
CA ALA A 407 8.15 8.91 3.35
C ALA A 407 7.43 7.62 3.77
N LEU A 408 6.31 7.74 4.49
CA LEU A 408 5.53 6.62 5.02
C LEU A 408 4.08 7.03 5.29
N GLY A 409 3.20 6.06 5.58
CA GLY A 409 1.83 6.36 5.95
C GLY A 409 0.88 6.47 4.76
N TYR A 410 1.12 5.71 3.71
CA TYR A 410 0.29 5.75 2.48
C TYR A 410 -1.15 5.30 2.69
N THR A 411 -1.42 4.59 3.78
CA THR A 411 -2.77 4.17 4.19
C THR A 411 -3.57 3.44 3.09
N GLY A 412 -2.88 2.62 2.26
CA GLY A 412 -3.49 1.87 1.14
C GLY A 412 -3.14 2.41 -0.26
N LEU A 413 -2.92 3.70 -0.46
CA LEU A 413 -2.64 4.32 -1.78
C LEU A 413 -1.20 4.15 -2.30
N GLY A 414 -0.39 3.30 -1.68
CA GLY A 414 1.06 3.24 -1.93
C GLY A 414 1.48 2.87 -3.34
N VAL A 415 0.65 2.23 -4.17
CA VAL A 415 1.04 1.82 -5.53
C VAL A 415 1.30 3.04 -6.41
N GLY A 416 0.35 3.96 -6.51
CA GLY A 416 0.49 5.19 -7.29
C GLY A 416 1.29 6.28 -6.55
N ALA A 417 0.88 6.59 -5.32
CA ALA A 417 1.42 7.73 -4.57
C ALA A 417 2.92 7.62 -4.25
N SER A 418 3.48 6.39 -4.16
CA SER A 418 4.92 6.21 -3.85
C SER A 418 5.86 6.76 -4.93
N ARG A 419 5.44 6.77 -6.19
CA ARG A 419 6.23 7.38 -7.26
C ARG A 419 6.31 8.90 -7.11
N TRP A 420 5.18 9.55 -6.80
CA TRP A 420 5.15 10.97 -6.52
C TRP A 420 5.95 11.31 -5.25
N ALA A 421 5.77 10.53 -4.18
CA ALA A 421 6.49 10.68 -2.93
C ALA A 421 8.01 10.55 -3.10
N ALA A 422 8.47 9.67 -3.99
CA ALA A 422 9.88 9.55 -4.33
C ALA A 422 10.44 10.84 -4.97
N GLY A 423 9.63 11.57 -5.73
CA GLY A 423 9.97 12.91 -6.23
C GLY A 423 10.19 13.92 -5.09
N VAL A 424 9.32 13.90 -4.08
CA VAL A 424 9.48 14.73 -2.87
C VAL A 424 10.74 14.35 -2.09
N VAL A 425 11.00 13.04 -1.90
CA VAL A 425 12.21 12.57 -1.20
C VAL A 425 13.48 12.97 -1.96
N ARG A 426 13.49 12.84 -3.29
CA ARG A 426 14.59 13.33 -4.13
C ARG A 426 14.83 14.84 -3.91
N ASP A 427 13.76 15.64 -3.86
CA ASP A 427 13.85 17.09 -3.72
C ASP A 427 14.35 17.48 -2.33
N PHE A 428 13.99 16.78 -1.29
CA PHE A 428 14.62 16.96 0.04
C PHE A 428 16.14 16.77 0.03
N ILE A 429 16.66 15.92 -0.87
CA ILE A 429 18.10 15.58 -0.94
C ILE A 429 18.83 16.48 -1.92
N LEU A 430 18.27 16.75 -3.09
CA LEU A 430 18.96 17.38 -4.23
C LEU A 430 18.44 18.79 -4.56
N ARG A 431 17.20 19.14 -4.20
CA ARG A 431 16.52 20.37 -4.64
C ARG A 431 15.76 21.03 -3.51
N PRO A 432 16.45 21.58 -2.48
CA PRO A 432 15.80 22.13 -1.28
C PRO A 432 14.87 23.32 -1.57
N ASP A 433 15.00 23.97 -2.73
CA ASP A 433 14.17 25.08 -3.18
C ASP A 433 13.01 24.65 -4.10
N SER A 434 12.73 23.35 -4.21
CA SER A 434 11.64 22.82 -5.03
C SER A 434 10.27 23.32 -4.54
N GLU A 435 9.40 23.67 -5.51
CA GLU A 435 8.00 24.01 -5.23
C GLU A 435 7.21 22.90 -4.53
N LEU A 436 7.56 21.63 -4.77
CA LEU A 436 6.91 20.50 -4.08
C LEU A 436 7.10 20.57 -2.58
N LEU A 437 8.30 20.99 -2.12
CA LEU A 437 8.61 21.16 -0.69
C LEU A 437 7.89 22.34 -0.06
N GLY A 438 7.30 23.23 -0.88
CA GLY A 438 6.47 24.35 -0.45
C GLY A 438 5.03 23.98 -0.16
N LEU A 439 4.54 22.83 -0.64
CA LEU A 439 3.17 22.39 -0.44
C LEU A 439 2.88 22.18 1.06
N GLU A 440 1.72 22.64 1.49
CA GLU A 440 1.22 22.39 2.86
C GLU A 440 1.11 20.90 3.13
N PHE A 441 0.62 20.13 2.15
CA PHE A 441 0.58 18.68 2.19
C PHE A 441 1.93 18.05 2.53
N VAL A 442 3.01 18.46 1.88
CA VAL A 442 4.36 17.92 2.11
C VAL A 442 4.92 18.34 3.47
N ARG A 443 4.55 19.51 3.96
CA ARG A 443 5.02 20.09 5.24
C ARG A 443 4.19 19.66 6.43
N SER A 444 3.01 19.11 6.19
CA SER A 444 2.11 18.65 7.26
C SER A 444 2.68 17.41 7.95
N SER A 445 2.28 17.24 9.20
CA SER A 445 2.55 16.02 9.95
C SER A 445 1.23 15.49 10.51
N PRO A 446 0.99 14.18 10.46
CA PRO A 446 -0.21 13.61 11.07
C PRO A 446 -0.20 13.79 12.58
N PHE A 447 -1.37 13.81 13.18
CA PHE A 447 -1.49 13.80 14.63
C PHE A 447 -0.89 12.49 15.17
N PRO A 448 0.02 12.52 16.15
CA PRO A 448 0.70 11.32 16.61
C PRO A 448 -0.24 10.41 17.39
N PHE A 449 -0.12 9.11 17.13
CA PHE A 449 -0.84 8.11 17.91
C PHE A 449 -0.33 8.02 19.35
N PRO A 450 -1.22 7.85 20.34
CA PRO A 450 -0.82 7.72 21.73
C PRO A 450 0.01 6.43 21.96
N PRO A 451 0.79 6.36 23.04
CA PRO A 451 1.48 5.12 23.40
C PRO A 451 0.50 4.00 23.82
N GLU A 452 0.99 2.75 23.81
CA GLU A 452 0.24 1.64 24.39
C GLU A 452 0.07 1.80 25.91
N PRO A 453 -1.03 1.34 26.49
CA PRO A 453 -2.17 0.61 25.86
C PRO A 453 -3.24 1.53 25.26
N LEU A 454 -3.14 2.84 25.40
CA LEU A 454 -4.15 3.80 24.93
C LEU A 454 -4.37 3.72 23.42
N ARG A 455 -3.29 3.46 22.65
CA ARG A 455 -3.34 3.25 21.20
C ARG A 455 -4.29 2.12 20.83
N SER A 456 -4.09 0.94 21.44
CA SER A 456 -4.94 -0.23 21.21
C SER A 456 -6.42 0.04 21.51
N VAL A 457 -6.70 0.75 22.60
CA VAL A 457 -8.07 1.13 22.96
C VAL A 457 -8.66 2.08 21.92
N ALA A 458 -7.93 3.14 21.57
CA ALA A 458 -8.40 4.17 20.64
C ALA A 458 -8.69 3.58 19.25
N VAL A 459 -7.73 2.85 18.66
CA VAL A 459 -7.89 2.27 17.32
C VAL A 459 -9.05 1.27 17.27
N ASN A 460 -9.15 0.37 18.27
CA ASN A 460 -10.25 -0.60 18.30
C ASN A 460 -11.61 0.05 18.55
N LEU A 461 -11.67 1.17 19.29
CA LEU A 461 -12.92 1.90 19.50
C LEU A 461 -13.38 2.55 18.19
N VAL A 462 -12.48 3.24 17.47
CA VAL A 462 -12.78 3.84 16.16
C VAL A 462 -13.28 2.79 15.18
N ARG A 463 -12.56 1.66 15.06
CA ARG A 463 -12.98 0.56 14.18
C ARG A 463 -14.40 0.05 14.48
N ARG A 464 -14.74 -0.08 15.76
CA ARG A 464 -16.11 -0.51 16.17
C ARG A 464 -17.17 0.53 15.83
N GLU A 465 -16.84 1.80 15.91
CA GLU A 465 -17.78 2.87 15.56
C GLU A 465 -17.96 2.99 14.04
N LEU A 466 -16.94 2.69 13.23
CA LEU A 466 -17.08 2.57 11.78
C LEU A 466 -17.99 1.39 11.40
N ASP A 467 -17.75 0.20 11.95
CA ASP A 467 -18.63 -0.98 11.77
C ASP A 467 -20.09 -0.71 12.20
N ARG A 468 -20.28 0.11 13.25
CA ARG A 468 -21.61 0.55 13.66
C ARG A 468 -22.22 1.54 12.67
N ALA A 469 -21.45 2.45 12.11
CA ALA A 469 -21.93 3.40 11.12
C ALA A 469 -22.38 2.68 9.84
N ASP A 470 -21.62 1.71 9.34
CA ASP A 470 -22.02 0.89 8.18
C ASP A 470 -23.35 0.16 8.40
N ARG A 471 -23.57 -0.40 9.61
CA ARG A 471 -24.85 -1.04 9.97
C ARG A 471 -26.01 -0.06 10.20
N ASN A 472 -25.76 1.23 10.24
CA ASN A 472 -26.73 2.28 10.52
C ASN A 472 -26.83 3.31 9.40
N GLU A 473 -26.88 2.85 8.15
CA GLU A 473 -27.04 3.69 6.96
C GLU A 473 -25.96 4.80 6.86
N GLY A 474 -24.69 4.48 7.16
CA GLY A 474 -23.57 5.42 7.14
C GLY A 474 -23.57 6.47 8.26
N ARG A 475 -24.55 6.45 9.18
CA ARG A 475 -24.72 7.48 10.23
C ARG A 475 -23.62 7.41 11.27
N ARG A 476 -22.74 8.41 11.27
CA ARG A 476 -21.61 8.53 12.21
C ARG A 476 -22.05 8.89 13.63
N GLY A 477 -21.56 8.11 14.61
CA GLY A 477 -21.76 8.36 16.04
C GLY A 477 -21.00 9.60 16.53
N LEU A 478 -21.23 10.00 17.80
CA LEU A 478 -20.59 11.18 18.40
C LEU A 478 -19.06 11.12 18.38
N LEU A 479 -18.48 9.93 18.57
CA LEU A 479 -17.02 9.78 18.56
C LEU A 479 -16.44 10.08 17.18
N LEU A 480 -16.98 9.47 16.11
CA LEU A 480 -16.51 9.71 14.75
C LEU A 480 -16.66 11.18 14.36
N ARG A 481 -17.80 11.80 14.67
CA ARG A 481 -18.04 13.23 14.44
C ARG A 481 -17.07 14.14 15.19
N ALA A 482 -16.68 13.78 16.42
CA ALA A 482 -15.69 14.52 17.18
C ALA A 482 -14.28 14.38 16.60
N LEU A 483 -13.93 13.19 16.10
CA LEU A 483 -12.67 12.96 15.40
C LEU A 483 -12.62 13.71 14.06
N ASP A 484 -13.70 13.70 13.29
CA ASP A 484 -13.84 14.47 12.06
C ASP A 484 -13.62 15.97 12.29
N ALA A 485 -14.17 16.52 13.39
CA ALA A 485 -14.02 17.95 13.74
C ALA A 485 -12.58 18.36 14.07
N VAL A 486 -11.71 17.41 14.45
CA VAL A 486 -10.27 17.67 14.73
C VAL A 486 -9.35 17.18 13.63
N GLY A 487 -9.91 16.82 12.44
CA GLY A 487 -9.14 16.37 11.29
C GLY A 487 -8.59 14.94 11.42
N ILE A 488 -9.15 14.12 12.31
CA ILE A 488 -8.89 12.68 12.40
C ILE A 488 -10.10 11.99 11.79
N GLY A 489 -10.22 12.05 10.47
CA GLY A 489 -11.35 11.50 9.74
C GLY A 489 -11.01 10.20 9.03
N PHE A 490 -12.00 9.30 8.98
CA PHE A 490 -11.97 8.05 8.23
C PHE A 490 -13.01 8.17 7.10
N ASP A 491 -12.83 9.08 6.16
CA ASP A 491 -13.60 9.09 4.92
C ASP A 491 -12.74 8.38 3.88
N SER A 492 -13.21 7.27 3.42
CA SER A 492 -12.68 6.52 2.27
C SER A 492 -13.42 6.92 1.00
#